data_c9e31af5438fcf4ccfa0a0f2befd54f3
#
_entry.id   c9e31af5438fcf4ccfa0a0f2befd54f3
#
_cell.length_a   1.000
_cell.length_b   1.000
_cell.length_c   1.000
_cell.angle_alpha   90.00
_cell.angle_beta   90.00
_cell.angle_gamma   90.00
#
_symmetry.space_group_name_H-M   'P 1'
#
loop_
_entity.id
_entity.type
_entity.pdbx_description
1 polymer ?
#
loop_
_entity_poly.entity_id
_entity_poly.type
_entity_poly.pdbx_seq_one_letter_code
_entity_poly.pdbx_strand_id
1 'polypeptide(L)'
;MALAGAGAGGAATLVALAAAAAPAEPPSLRTPAPAQVQAQVHELDGHRVTLDVYPAAGPLRGAAILSHGFTRSRRTLAGHAQALADAGVLTLTPDLPCTFDFRCNARALAALVGSLRAGGAFGAAVERVMLVGFSAGALSSLLAAHTPGVVGYVGLDPFDRTLPDEAERQGLAAARSVRTEALLLRAPPSRCNADAVAAPWAVELPALWRDELIAGASHCDFESPTDWMCRLACGHTDPARQQQVRQGLLEAAARWMR
;
A
#
# COMPACT_ATOMS: atom_id res chain seq x y z
N MET A 1 -108.73 25.48 7.38
CA MET A 1 -108.44 24.22 6.55
C MET A 1 -107.01 23.98 6.53
N ALA A 2 -106.56 22.92 7.15
CA ALA A 2 -105.19 22.54 7.39
C ALA A 2 -104.62 21.69 6.26
N LEU A 3 -103.37 21.70 6.11
CA LEU A 3 -102.64 20.53 5.71
C LEU A 3 -101.20 20.63 6.18
N ALA A 4 -100.82 19.58 6.93
CA ALA A 4 -99.51 19.37 7.46
C ALA A 4 -98.55 18.85 6.39
N GLY A 5 -97.25 19.23 6.46
CA GLY A 5 -96.18 18.67 5.64
C GLY A 5 -95.08 18.25 6.63
N ALA A 6 -94.85 16.95 6.70
CA ALA A 6 -93.78 16.37 7.46
C ALA A 6 -92.50 16.45 6.75
N GLY A 7 -91.44 17.02 7.31
CA GLY A 7 -90.07 17.02 6.82
C GLY A 7 -89.28 15.89 7.46
N ALA A 8 -88.80 14.98 6.65
CA ALA A 8 -87.88 13.90 7.05
C ALA A 8 -86.41 14.42 7.13
N GLY A 9 -85.84 14.35 8.33
CA GLY A 9 -84.43 14.66 8.55
C GLY A 9 -83.59 13.47 8.18
N GLY A 10 -82.72 13.64 7.15
CA GLY A 10 -81.69 12.68 6.81
C GLY A 10 -80.43 12.94 7.64
N ALA A 11 -80.06 12.00 8.46
CA ALA A 11 -78.77 12.01 9.15
C ALA A 11 -77.63 11.60 8.20
N ALA A 12 -76.76 12.55 7.90
CA ALA A 12 -75.54 12.25 7.14
C ALA A 12 -74.47 11.67 8.10
N THR A 13 -74.15 10.40 7.89
CA THR A 13 -73.07 9.72 8.57
C THR A 13 -71.79 10.07 7.93
N LEU A 14 -70.90 10.85 8.58
CA LEU A 14 -69.51 11.11 8.17
C LEU A 14 -68.65 9.88 8.48
N VAL A 15 -68.22 9.14 7.43
CA VAL A 15 -67.21 8.10 7.51
C VAL A 15 -65.85 8.76 7.49
N ALA A 16 -65.13 8.80 8.61
CA ALA A 16 -63.74 9.24 8.70
C ALA A 16 -62.84 8.14 8.11
N LEU A 17 -62.24 8.38 6.93
CA LEU A 17 -61.16 7.55 6.44
C LEU A 17 -59.90 7.84 7.27
N ALA A 18 -59.49 6.85 8.09
CA ALA A 18 -58.18 6.87 8.71
C ALA A 18 -57.13 6.60 7.65
N ALA A 19 -56.31 7.60 7.34
CA ALA A 19 -55.11 7.42 6.50
C ALA A 19 -54.08 6.56 7.26
N ALA A 20 -53.83 5.36 6.78
CA ALA A 20 -52.77 4.52 7.29
C ALA A 20 -51.40 5.16 6.94
N ALA A 21 -50.63 5.52 7.95
CA ALA A 21 -49.26 5.98 7.77
C ALA A 21 -48.42 4.86 7.15
N ALA A 22 -47.73 5.16 6.03
CA ALA A 22 -46.78 4.24 5.45
C ALA A 22 -45.64 3.93 6.42
N PRO A 23 -45.15 2.69 6.51
CA PRO A 23 -44.01 2.37 7.35
C PRO A 23 -42.77 3.16 6.92
N ALA A 24 -42.10 3.78 7.89
CA ALA A 24 -40.86 4.50 7.67
C ALA A 24 -39.81 3.54 7.09
N GLU A 25 -39.21 3.89 5.94
CA GLU A 25 -38.08 3.15 5.38
C GLU A 25 -36.96 3.04 6.43
N PRO A 26 -36.35 1.85 6.62
CA PRO A 26 -35.19 1.73 7.51
C PRO A 26 -34.06 2.63 6.99
N PRO A 27 -33.26 3.25 7.88
CA PRO A 27 -32.15 4.08 7.49
C PRO A 27 -31.19 3.26 6.59
N SER A 28 -31.03 3.68 5.35
CA SER A 28 -30.07 3.07 4.42
C SER A 28 -28.69 3.22 5.04
N LEU A 29 -28.03 2.09 5.35
CA LEU A 29 -26.62 2.05 5.71
C LEU A 29 -25.83 2.56 4.50
N ARG A 30 -25.56 3.87 4.47
CA ARG A 30 -24.64 4.44 3.48
C ARG A 30 -23.28 3.80 3.71
N THR A 31 -22.86 2.96 2.79
CA THR A 31 -21.46 2.53 2.73
C THR A 31 -20.63 3.80 2.63
N PRO A 32 -19.67 4.06 3.53
CA PRO A 32 -18.82 5.24 3.42
C PRO A 32 -18.14 5.22 2.06
N ALA A 33 -18.11 6.38 1.39
CA ALA A 33 -17.38 6.51 0.13
C ALA A 33 -15.92 6.09 0.34
N PRO A 34 -15.29 5.39 -0.62
CA PRO A 34 -13.88 5.03 -0.49
C PRO A 34 -13.05 6.28 -0.23
N ALA A 35 -12.18 6.22 0.76
CA ALA A 35 -11.33 7.33 1.13
C ALA A 35 -10.40 7.66 -0.06
N GLN A 36 -10.38 8.93 -0.46
CA GLN A 36 -9.61 9.36 -1.64
C GLN A 36 -8.12 9.39 -1.35
N VAL A 37 -7.31 8.97 -2.32
CA VAL A 37 -5.86 9.13 -2.30
C VAL A 37 -5.50 10.60 -2.25
N GLN A 38 -4.59 10.98 -1.36
CA GLN A 38 -4.16 12.35 -1.13
C GLN A 38 -2.67 12.50 -1.38
N ALA A 39 -2.29 13.42 -2.26
CA ALA A 39 -0.89 13.81 -2.40
C ALA A 39 -0.52 14.80 -1.30
N GLN A 40 0.56 14.52 -0.57
CA GLN A 40 1.07 15.35 0.52
C GLN A 40 2.57 15.62 0.33
N VAL A 41 3.08 16.70 0.93
CA VAL A 41 4.51 17.04 0.95
C VAL A 41 4.99 17.07 2.39
N HIS A 42 6.05 16.34 2.67
CA HIS A 42 6.65 16.22 4.00
C HIS A 42 8.14 16.55 3.98
N GLU A 43 8.67 17.10 5.07
CA GLU A 43 10.09 17.20 5.31
C GLU A 43 10.57 15.91 5.98
N LEU A 44 11.43 15.16 5.28
CA LEU A 44 11.97 13.88 5.73
C LEU A 44 13.49 13.90 5.61
N ASP A 45 14.21 13.84 6.72
CA ASP A 45 15.68 13.89 6.76
C ASP A 45 16.26 15.09 5.98
N GLY A 46 15.63 16.27 6.11
CA GLY A 46 16.04 17.51 5.42
C GLY A 46 15.65 17.60 3.93
N HIS A 47 14.82 16.67 3.44
CA HIS A 47 14.33 16.65 2.06
C HIS A 47 12.83 16.87 1.99
N ARG A 48 12.38 17.67 1.01
CA ARG A 48 10.97 17.79 0.67
C ARG A 48 10.55 16.59 -0.18
N VAL A 49 9.75 15.72 0.39
CA VAL A 49 9.28 14.49 -0.24
C VAL A 49 7.79 14.59 -0.53
N THR A 50 7.41 14.43 -1.79
CA THR A 50 6.00 14.25 -2.16
C THR A 50 5.64 12.78 -2.01
N LEU A 51 4.51 12.49 -1.38
CA LEU A 51 4.00 11.13 -1.25
C LEU A 51 2.48 11.08 -1.47
N ASP A 52 1.99 9.96 -1.98
CA ASP A 52 0.56 9.68 -2.03
C ASP A 52 0.17 8.85 -0.80
N VAL A 53 -0.90 9.28 -0.12
CA VAL A 53 -1.48 8.60 1.04
C VAL A 53 -2.73 7.87 0.60
N TYR A 54 -2.78 6.56 0.83
CA TYR A 54 -3.90 5.66 0.59
C TYR A 54 -4.51 5.29 1.95
N PRO A 55 -5.61 5.92 2.35
CA PRO A 55 -6.23 5.66 3.64
C PRO A 55 -6.73 4.23 3.74
N ALA A 56 -6.56 3.62 4.90
CA ALA A 56 -7.03 2.27 5.17
C ALA A 56 -8.55 2.18 5.05
N ALA A 57 -9.06 1.17 4.35
CA ALA A 57 -10.47 0.84 4.35
C ALA A 57 -10.83 0.07 5.64
N GLY A 58 -11.73 0.65 6.45
CA GLY A 58 -12.15 0.04 7.71
C GLY A 58 -11.13 0.19 8.86
N PRO A 59 -11.10 -0.75 9.82
CA PRO A 59 -10.20 -0.66 10.97
C PRO A 59 -8.72 -0.67 10.55
N LEU A 60 -7.96 0.29 11.06
CA LEU A 60 -6.52 0.41 10.82
C LEU A 60 -5.76 -0.76 11.44
N ARG A 61 -5.02 -1.52 10.63
CA ARG A 61 -4.21 -2.68 11.05
C ARG A 61 -2.74 -2.37 11.19
N GLY A 62 -2.26 -1.31 10.55
CA GLY A 62 -0.87 -0.91 10.49
C GLY A 62 -0.63 0.00 9.30
N ALA A 63 0.64 0.29 8.97
CA ALA A 63 0.99 1.06 7.80
C ALA A 63 2.00 0.33 6.90
N ALA A 64 2.00 0.65 5.61
CA ALA A 64 2.99 0.22 4.65
C ALA A 64 3.60 1.42 3.90
N ILE A 65 4.90 1.39 3.66
CA ILE A 65 5.59 2.36 2.83
C ILE A 65 6.14 1.63 1.61
N LEU A 66 5.73 2.04 0.41
CA LEU A 66 6.11 1.43 -0.85
C LEU A 66 7.09 2.33 -1.62
N SER A 67 8.31 1.88 -1.80
CA SER A 67 9.43 2.60 -2.40
C SER A 67 9.65 2.16 -3.85
N HIS A 68 9.57 3.12 -4.78
CA HIS A 68 9.74 2.88 -6.22
C HIS A 68 11.18 2.56 -6.61
N GLY A 69 11.36 1.97 -7.82
CA GLY A 69 12.66 1.70 -8.43
C GLY A 69 13.37 2.94 -9.00
N PHE A 70 14.57 2.73 -9.53
CA PHE A 70 15.36 3.76 -10.17
C PHE A 70 14.63 4.40 -11.37
N THR A 71 14.67 5.74 -11.48
CA THR A 71 13.95 6.53 -12.50
C THR A 71 12.42 6.34 -12.51
N ARG A 72 11.86 5.77 -11.44
CA ARG A 72 10.42 5.59 -11.26
C ARG A 72 9.84 6.67 -10.35
N SER A 73 8.58 6.59 -10.02
CA SER A 73 7.91 7.51 -9.11
C SER A 73 6.93 6.76 -8.22
N ARG A 74 6.41 7.44 -7.21
CA ARG A 74 5.39 6.95 -6.29
C ARG A 74 4.18 6.30 -6.98
N ARG A 75 3.87 6.71 -8.23
CA ARG A 75 2.71 6.23 -8.98
C ARG A 75 2.85 4.80 -9.51
N THR A 76 4.08 4.30 -9.66
CA THR A 76 4.31 2.97 -10.24
C THR A 76 3.96 1.83 -9.29
N LEU A 77 3.68 2.15 -8.01
CA LEU A 77 3.21 1.18 -7.00
C LEU A 77 1.77 1.46 -6.53
N ALA A 78 1.05 2.37 -7.19
CA ALA A 78 -0.29 2.81 -6.81
C ALA A 78 -1.31 1.67 -6.69
N GLY A 79 -1.28 0.70 -7.61
CA GLY A 79 -2.19 -0.45 -7.57
C GLY A 79 -1.91 -1.42 -6.42
N HIS A 80 -0.64 -1.58 -6.04
CA HIS A 80 -0.27 -2.34 -4.84
C HIS A 80 -0.66 -1.59 -3.57
N ALA A 81 -0.44 -0.27 -3.55
CA ALA A 81 -0.83 0.60 -2.43
C ALA A 81 -2.34 0.57 -2.19
N GLN A 82 -3.15 0.66 -3.26
CA GLN A 82 -4.59 0.57 -3.15
C GLN A 82 -5.05 -0.78 -2.60
N ALA A 83 -4.47 -1.89 -3.08
CA ALA A 83 -4.82 -3.22 -2.60
C ALA A 83 -4.52 -3.42 -1.09
N LEU A 84 -3.42 -2.86 -0.60
CA LEU A 84 -3.08 -2.85 0.83
C LEU A 84 -4.04 -1.96 1.63
N ALA A 85 -4.39 -0.78 1.09
CA ALA A 85 -5.35 0.11 1.71
C ALA A 85 -6.74 -0.54 1.83
N ASP A 86 -7.20 -1.23 0.79
CA ASP A 86 -8.45 -1.99 0.79
C ASP A 86 -8.44 -3.13 1.84
N ALA A 87 -7.25 -3.65 2.16
CA ALA A 87 -7.04 -4.64 3.22
C ALA A 87 -6.87 -4.04 4.64
N GLY A 88 -7.11 -2.75 4.82
CA GLY A 88 -7.05 -2.08 6.13
C GLY A 88 -5.65 -1.59 6.54
N VAL A 89 -4.71 -1.43 5.59
CA VAL A 89 -3.36 -0.94 5.85
C VAL A 89 -3.22 0.49 5.32
N LEU A 90 -2.91 1.45 6.19
CA LEU A 90 -2.56 2.81 5.76
C LEU A 90 -1.31 2.73 4.87
N THR A 91 -1.44 3.09 3.60
CA THR A 91 -0.34 2.89 2.67
C THR A 91 0.19 4.21 2.10
N LEU A 92 1.49 4.35 2.08
CA LEU A 92 2.19 5.54 1.59
C LEU A 92 3.15 5.17 0.47
N THR A 93 3.16 5.96 -0.59
CA THR A 93 4.11 5.82 -1.69
C THR A 93 4.90 7.13 -1.84
N PRO A 94 6.13 7.25 -1.31
CA PRO A 94 6.95 8.44 -1.47
C PRO A 94 7.67 8.48 -2.82
N ASP A 95 7.88 9.69 -3.36
CA ASP A 95 8.96 9.92 -4.32
C ASP A 95 10.28 9.99 -3.57
N LEU A 96 11.17 9.04 -3.81
CA LEU A 96 12.46 8.96 -3.12
C LEU A 96 13.34 10.16 -3.48
N PRO A 97 13.89 10.90 -2.50
CA PRO A 97 14.57 12.18 -2.75
C PRO A 97 15.94 12.07 -3.41
N CYS A 98 16.60 10.92 -3.31
CA CYS A 98 18.00 10.75 -3.72
C CYS A 98 18.13 9.71 -4.84
N THR A 99 18.59 10.13 -6.01
CA THR A 99 18.62 9.28 -7.21
C THR A 99 19.57 8.09 -7.08
N PHE A 100 20.78 8.30 -6.54
CA PHE A 100 21.85 7.28 -6.45
C PHE A 100 22.35 7.01 -5.03
N ASP A 101 21.90 7.78 -4.06
CA ASP A 101 22.25 7.56 -2.65
C ASP A 101 21.11 6.80 -1.94
N PHE A 102 21.25 5.47 -1.91
CA PHE A 102 20.26 4.60 -1.27
C PHE A 102 20.25 4.75 0.25
N ARG A 103 21.36 5.16 0.87
CA ARG A 103 21.41 5.48 2.30
C ARG A 103 20.66 6.76 2.63
N CYS A 104 20.76 7.77 1.76
CA CYS A 104 19.93 8.97 1.86
C CYS A 104 18.43 8.60 1.81
N ASN A 105 18.02 7.80 0.83
CA ASN A 105 16.66 7.31 0.75
C ASN A 105 16.24 6.51 1.99
N ALA A 106 17.13 5.67 2.51
CA ALA A 106 16.86 4.90 3.73
C ALA A 106 16.63 5.80 4.96
N ARG A 107 17.40 6.89 5.12
CA ARG A 107 17.15 7.87 6.19
C ARG A 107 15.81 8.58 6.04
N ALA A 108 15.44 8.98 4.82
CA ALA A 108 14.12 9.56 4.56
C ALA A 108 12.99 8.58 4.87
N LEU A 109 13.14 7.30 4.53
CA LEU A 109 12.17 6.25 4.88
C LEU A 109 12.11 6.03 6.40
N ALA A 110 13.24 6.03 7.10
CA ALA A 110 13.27 5.93 8.56
C ALA A 110 12.58 7.12 9.23
N ALA A 111 12.76 8.34 8.71
CA ALA A 111 12.05 9.53 9.17
C ALA A 111 10.53 9.42 8.94
N LEU A 112 10.11 8.85 7.79
CA LEU A 112 8.69 8.61 7.50
C LEU A 112 8.08 7.56 8.46
N VAL A 113 8.81 6.50 8.79
CA VAL A 113 8.42 5.53 9.84
C VAL A 113 8.26 6.24 11.19
N GLY A 114 9.20 7.11 11.56
CA GLY A 114 9.13 7.93 12.77
C GLY A 114 7.88 8.83 12.81
N SER A 115 7.54 9.47 11.68
CA SER A 115 6.36 10.32 11.54
C SER A 115 5.05 9.53 11.70
N LEU A 116 4.96 8.32 11.13
CA LEU A 116 3.82 7.41 11.30
C LEU A 116 3.64 7.02 12.77
N ARG A 117 4.74 6.71 13.46
CA ARG A 117 4.72 6.30 14.86
C ARG A 117 4.38 7.45 15.81
N ALA A 118 4.78 8.65 15.47
CA ALA A 118 4.40 9.85 16.24
C ALA A 118 2.93 10.24 16.08
N GLY A 119 2.27 9.80 15.00
CA GLY A 119 0.92 10.23 14.65
C GLY A 119 0.89 11.66 14.09
N GLY A 120 -0.26 12.30 14.15
CA GLY A 120 -0.44 13.70 13.72
C GLY A 120 -0.66 13.83 12.21
N ALA A 121 0.38 13.96 11.40
CA ALA A 121 0.28 14.19 9.96
C ALA A 121 -0.52 13.08 9.21
N PHE A 122 -0.49 11.87 9.73
CA PHE A 122 -1.19 10.70 9.14
C PHE A 122 -2.36 10.21 10.00
N GLY A 123 -2.80 11.00 10.98
CA GLY A 123 -3.87 10.64 11.92
C GLY A 123 -3.33 10.02 13.22
N ALA A 124 -3.88 8.88 13.63
CA ALA A 124 -3.43 8.18 14.84
C ALA A 124 -2.02 7.60 14.67
N ALA A 125 -1.29 7.46 15.78
CA ALA A 125 0.01 6.78 15.81
C ALA A 125 -0.11 5.34 15.31
N VAL A 126 0.85 4.90 14.49
CA VAL A 126 0.89 3.55 13.91
C VAL A 126 2.15 2.83 14.39
N GLU A 127 1.99 1.79 15.19
CA GLU A 127 3.10 1.06 15.82
C GLU A 127 3.75 0.01 14.88
N ARG A 128 3.03 -0.44 13.86
CA ARG A 128 3.45 -1.54 12.98
C ARG A 128 3.57 -1.02 11.55
N VAL A 129 4.79 -0.97 11.03
CA VAL A 129 5.08 -0.48 9.68
C VAL A 129 5.75 -1.59 8.86
N MET A 130 5.24 -1.86 7.66
CA MET A 130 5.88 -2.72 6.66
C MET A 130 6.59 -1.86 5.62
N LEU A 131 7.84 -2.16 5.34
CA LEU A 131 8.57 -1.56 4.23
C LEU A 131 8.50 -2.48 3.00
N VAL A 132 8.09 -1.92 1.89
CA VAL A 132 8.05 -2.60 0.59
C VAL A 132 8.93 -1.81 -0.38
N GLY A 133 9.80 -2.46 -1.09
CA GLY A 133 10.62 -1.79 -2.09
C GLY A 133 10.67 -2.55 -3.42
N PHE A 134 10.56 -1.82 -4.51
CA PHE A 134 10.76 -2.35 -5.86
C PHE A 134 12.15 -1.99 -6.38
N SER A 135 12.90 -2.97 -6.92
CA SER A 135 14.19 -2.73 -7.56
C SER A 135 15.16 -1.96 -6.66
N ALA A 136 15.63 -0.78 -7.06
CA ALA A 136 16.46 0.13 -6.26
C ALA A 136 15.76 0.61 -4.98
N GLY A 137 14.43 0.73 -4.98
CA GLY A 137 13.64 1.01 -3.78
C GLY A 137 13.70 -0.13 -2.76
N ALA A 138 13.90 -1.38 -3.22
CA ALA A 138 14.10 -2.52 -2.34
C ALA A 138 15.39 -2.39 -1.54
N LEU A 139 16.48 -1.94 -2.17
CA LEU A 139 17.73 -1.66 -1.47
C LEU A 139 17.55 -0.56 -0.40
N SER A 140 16.92 0.57 -0.77
CA SER A 140 16.65 1.65 0.17
C SER A 140 15.79 1.19 1.36
N SER A 141 14.76 0.38 1.09
CA SER A 141 13.86 -0.17 2.11
C SER A 141 14.57 -1.19 3.01
N LEU A 142 15.46 -2.03 2.46
CA LEU A 142 16.26 -2.98 3.25
C LEU A 142 17.19 -2.23 4.21
N LEU A 143 17.87 -1.18 3.71
CA LEU A 143 18.74 -0.34 4.54
C LEU A 143 17.99 0.37 5.69
N ALA A 144 16.68 0.63 5.51
CA ALA A 144 15.81 1.22 6.54
C ALA A 144 15.12 0.16 7.43
N ALA A 145 15.21 -1.14 7.11
CA ALA A 145 14.41 -2.18 7.76
C ALA A 145 14.72 -2.41 9.25
N HIS A 146 15.84 -1.88 9.76
CA HIS A 146 16.19 -1.91 11.19
C HIS A 146 15.54 -0.79 12.01
N THR A 147 14.79 0.12 11.37
CA THR A 147 14.13 1.26 12.04
C THR A 147 13.09 0.75 13.05
N PRO A 148 13.08 1.25 14.31
CA PRO A 148 12.08 0.86 15.30
C PRO A 148 10.65 1.06 14.78
N GLY A 149 9.80 0.06 14.94
CA GLY A 149 8.42 0.03 14.43
C GLY A 149 8.28 -0.68 13.08
N VAL A 150 9.38 -0.96 12.37
CA VAL A 150 9.34 -1.82 11.18
C VAL A 150 9.19 -3.28 11.61
N VAL A 151 8.07 -3.89 11.21
CA VAL A 151 7.72 -5.27 11.57
C VAL A 151 7.88 -6.26 10.42
N GLY A 152 8.10 -5.77 9.19
CA GLY A 152 8.29 -6.60 8.02
C GLY A 152 8.93 -5.84 6.86
N TYR A 153 9.68 -6.55 6.03
CA TYR A 153 10.30 -6.06 4.81
C TYR A 153 9.90 -6.93 3.61
N VAL A 154 9.52 -6.31 2.51
CA VAL A 154 9.26 -6.99 1.23
C VAL A 154 10.16 -6.40 0.14
N GLY A 155 10.99 -7.26 -0.46
CA GLY A 155 11.75 -6.94 -1.67
C GLY A 155 11.04 -7.43 -2.92
N LEU A 156 10.64 -6.51 -3.79
CA LEU A 156 10.03 -6.77 -5.09
C LEU A 156 11.11 -6.67 -6.18
N ASP A 157 11.54 -7.81 -6.69
CA ASP A 157 12.64 -7.96 -7.66
C ASP A 157 13.82 -7.04 -7.36
N PRO A 158 14.47 -7.22 -6.18
CA PRO A 158 15.39 -6.25 -5.62
C PRO A 158 16.65 -6.09 -6.46
N PHE A 159 17.20 -4.86 -6.42
CA PHE A 159 18.49 -4.49 -6.97
C PHE A 159 19.50 -4.26 -5.85
N ASP A 160 20.78 -4.58 -6.11
CA ASP A 160 21.90 -4.32 -5.20
C ASP A 160 23.07 -3.66 -5.95
N ARG A 161 23.91 -2.94 -5.22
CA ARG A 161 25.13 -2.34 -5.80
C ARG A 161 26.27 -2.25 -4.79
N THR A 162 27.50 -2.16 -5.33
CA THR A 162 28.71 -1.79 -4.62
C THR A 162 29.02 -0.33 -4.91
N LEU A 163 29.37 0.47 -3.91
CA LEU A 163 29.98 1.78 -4.11
C LEU A 163 31.49 1.64 -4.40
N PRO A 164 32.11 2.67 -5.03
CA PRO A 164 33.53 2.59 -5.43
C PRO A 164 34.51 2.37 -4.27
N ASP A 165 34.14 2.81 -3.06
CA ASP A 165 34.91 2.73 -1.82
C ASP A 165 34.49 1.55 -0.91
N GLU A 166 33.55 0.72 -1.34
CA GLU A 166 33.06 -0.42 -0.59
C GLU A 166 33.58 -1.74 -1.17
N ALA A 167 33.98 -2.66 -0.29
CA ALA A 167 34.42 -3.99 -0.68
C ALA A 167 33.27 -4.94 -1.04
N GLU A 168 32.04 -4.59 -0.64
CA GLU A 168 30.87 -5.44 -0.74
C GLU A 168 29.63 -4.64 -1.21
N ARG A 169 28.64 -5.35 -1.74
CA ARG A 169 27.33 -4.76 -2.08
C ARG A 169 26.61 -4.30 -0.83
N GLN A 170 26.00 -3.11 -0.90
CA GLN A 170 25.33 -2.47 0.23
C GLN A 170 24.17 -3.32 0.79
N GLY A 171 23.36 -3.91 -0.09
CA GLY A 171 22.23 -4.73 0.30
C GLY A 171 22.66 -6.06 0.90
N LEU A 172 23.74 -6.67 0.38
CA LEU A 172 24.28 -7.90 0.93
C LEU A 172 24.81 -7.68 2.36
N ALA A 173 25.55 -6.59 2.59
CA ALA A 173 26.00 -6.20 3.92
C ALA A 173 24.82 -5.93 4.88
N ALA A 174 23.78 -5.25 4.41
CA ALA A 174 22.59 -4.97 5.20
C ALA A 174 21.80 -6.23 5.51
N ALA A 175 21.65 -7.15 4.55
CA ALA A 175 20.89 -8.39 4.72
C ALA A 175 21.38 -9.22 5.91
N ARG A 176 22.69 -9.28 6.14
CA ARG A 176 23.29 -9.99 7.29
C ARG A 176 22.90 -9.40 8.64
N SER A 177 22.61 -8.13 8.71
CA SER A 177 22.33 -7.40 9.96
C SER A 177 20.85 -7.21 10.25
N VAL A 178 19.97 -7.22 9.23
CA VAL A 178 18.54 -7.03 9.39
C VAL A 178 17.91 -8.23 10.10
N ARG A 179 17.17 -7.93 11.18
CA ARG A 179 16.47 -8.94 11.99
C ARG A 179 14.95 -8.90 11.81
N THR A 180 14.46 -7.92 11.05
CA THR A 180 13.07 -7.82 10.65
C THR A 180 12.70 -8.97 9.72
N GLU A 181 11.53 -9.58 9.91
CA GLU A 181 11.05 -10.64 8.99
C GLU A 181 11.00 -10.12 7.56
N ALA A 182 11.39 -10.96 6.60
CA ALA A 182 11.52 -10.57 5.21
C ALA A 182 10.79 -11.52 4.26
N LEU A 183 10.25 -10.95 3.18
CA LEU A 183 9.75 -11.64 2.00
C LEU A 183 10.51 -11.12 0.78
N LEU A 184 11.01 -12.03 -0.05
CA LEU A 184 11.56 -11.70 -1.36
C LEU A 184 10.66 -12.29 -2.44
N LEU A 185 10.18 -11.45 -3.37
CA LEU A 185 9.50 -11.85 -4.59
C LEU A 185 10.39 -11.44 -5.76
N ARG A 186 10.85 -12.40 -6.55
CA ARG A 186 11.89 -12.18 -7.55
C ARG A 186 11.49 -12.61 -8.95
N ALA A 187 11.96 -11.89 -9.95
CA ALA A 187 11.96 -12.33 -11.35
C ALA A 187 13.18 -13.23 -11.64
N PRO A 188 13.15 -14.03 -12.71
CA PRO A 188 14.35 -14.66 -13.27
C PRO A 188 15.44 -13.63 -13.61
N PRO A 189 16.72 -14.05 -13.64
CA PRO A 189 17.84 -13.20 -14.03
C PRO A 189 17.59 -12.49 -15.36
N SER A 190 17.82 -11.19 -15.38
CA SER A 190 17.70 -10.33 -16.55
C SER A 190 18.57 -9.09 -16.39
N ARG A 191 18.82 -8.37 -17.50
CA ARG A 191 19.55 -7.10 -17.41
C ARG A 191 18.86 -6.05 -16.52
N CYS A 192 17.54 -6.12 -16.36
CA CYS A 192 16.77 -5.14 -15.58
C CYS A 192 16.87 -5.34 -14.07
N ASN A 193 17.17 -6.55 -13.62
CA ASN A 193 17.52 -6.83 -12.23
C ASN A 193 19.02 -7.14 -12.06
N ALA A 194 19.85 -6.68 -13.02
CA ALA A 194 21.30 -6.90 -13.06
C ALA A 194 21.68 -8.38 -12.84
N ASP A 195 21.04 -9.27 -13.63
CA ASP A 195 21.22 -10.72 -13.56
C ASP A 195 20.92 -11.29 -12.15
N ALA A 196 19.82 -10.82 -11.57
CA ALA A 196 19.38 -11.16 -10.20
C ALA A 196 20.46 -10.86 -9.13
N VAL A 197 21.10 -9.69 -9.25
CA VAL A 197 22.23 -9.26 -8.40
C VAL A 197 21.96 -9.34 -6.90
N ALA A 198 20.70 -9.22 -6.47
CA ALA A 198 20.27 -9.33 -5.07
C ALA A 198 19.89 -10.76 -4.64
N ALA A 199 20.01 -11.77 -5.51
CA ALA A 199 19.68 -13.16 -5.15
C ALA A 199 20.41 -13.66 -3.88
N PRO A 200 21.67 -13.27 -3.59
CA PRO A 200 22.35 -13.67 -2.36
C PRO A 200 21.68 -13.19 -1.07
N TRP A 201 20.79 -12.18 -1.11
CA TRP A 201 20.05 -11.75 0.09
C TRP A 201 19.20 -12.88 0.69
N ALA A 202 18.69 -13.78 -0.16
CA ALA A 202 17.90 -14.92 0.30
C ALA A 202 18.65 -15.87 1.23
N VAL A 203 19.98 -15.93 1.10
CA VAL A 203 20.84 -16.76 1.97
C VAL A 203 21.27 -16.00 3.24
N GLU A 204 21.41 -14.68 3.13
CA GLU A 204 22.01 -13.85 4.17
C GLU A 204 20.97 -13.26 5.15
N LEU A 205 19.69 -13.15 4.77
CA LEU A 205 18.64 -12.64 5.64
C LEU A 205 18.30 -13.66 6.74
N PRO A 206 18.63 -13.37 8.02
CA PRO A 206 18.46 -14.34 9.09
C PRO A 206 17.01 -14.59 9.50
N ALA A 207 16.11 -13.65 9.15
CA ALA A 207 14.68 -13.75 9.42
C ALA A 207 13.87 -13.79 8.11
N LEU A 208 14.39 -14.45 7.08
CA LEU A 208 13.67 -14.63 5.83
C LEU A 208 12.49 -15.58 6.05
N TRP A 209 11.27 -15.05 5.90
CA TRP A 209 10.06 -15.84 5.94
C TRP A 209 9.85 -16.65 4.66
N ARG A 210 10.05 -16.00 3.50
CA ARG A 210 9.85 -16.62 2.19
C ARG A 210 10.71 -15.94 1.12
N ASP A 211 11.28 -16.73 0.23
CA ASP A 211 11.90 -16.33 -1.02
C ASP A 211 11.17 -17.03 -2.16
N GLU A 212 10.61 -16.27 -3.08
CA GLU A 212 9.79 -16.79 -4.18
C GLU A 212 10.26 -16.25 -5.52
N LEU A 213 10.67 -17.16 -6.40
CA LEU A 213 10.95 -16.86 -7.79
C LEU A 213 9.66 -17.00 -8.60
N ILE A 214 9.11 -15.90 -9.10
CA ILE A 214 7.91 -15.89 -9.93
C ILE A 214 8.30 -16.28 -11.35
N ALA A 215 7.99 -17.51 -11.71
CA ALA A 215 8.41 -18.10 -12.98
C ALA A 215 7.94 -17.27 -14.19
N GLY A 216 8.87 -16.94 -15.08
CA GLY A 216 8.61 -16.15 -16.28
C GLY A 216 8.25 -14.69 -16.04
N ALA A 217 8.33 -14.18 -14.80
CA ALA A 217 8.11 -12.76 -14.54
C ALA A 217 9.19 -11.90 -15.20
N SER A 218 8.77 -10.75 -15.71
CA SER A 218 9.65 -9.64 -16.06
C SER A 218 9.82 -8.72 -14.86
N HIS A 219 10.86 -7.88 -14.87
CA HIS A 219 11.04 -6.84 -13.86
C HIS A 219 9.81 -5.93 -13.70
N CYS A 220 9.08 -5.70 -14.80
CA CYS A 220 7.90 -4.85 -14.84
C CYS A 220 6.65 -5.47 -14.22
N ASP A 221 6.60 -6.79 -14.01
CA ASP A 221 5.48 -7.46 -13.34
C ASP A 221 5.37 -7.06 -11.86
N PHE A 222 6.43 -6.48 -11.29
CA PHE A 222 6.46 -6.02 -9.90
C PHE A 222 5.97 -4.59 -9.69
N GLU A 223 5.64 -3.87 -10.78
CA GLU A 223 4.96 -2.58 -10.75
C GLU A 223 3.44 -2.73 -10.91
N SER A 224 2.67 -1.79 -10.37
CA SER A 224 1.24 -1.70 -10.59
C SER A 224 0.77 -0.24 -10.38
N PRO A 225 0.47 0.54 -11.43
CA PRO A 225 0.57 0.17 -12.85
C PRO A 225 2.00 0.16 -13.38
N THR A 226 2.23 -0.59 -14.44
CA THR A 226 3.44 -0.55 -15.25
C THR A 226 3.26 0.38 -16.44
N ASP A 227 4.26 1.18 -16.76
CA ASP A 227 4.24 2.03 -17.94
C ASP A 227 4.89 1.37 -19.18
N TRP A 228 4.77 2.09 -20.32
CA TRP A 228 5.31 1.62 -21.58
C TRP A 228 6.85 1.55 -21.61
N MET A 229 7.53 2.45 -20.85
CA MET A 229 9.00 2.50 -20.80
C MET A 229 9.56 1.25 -20.13
N CYS A 230 8.99 0.84 -19.00
CA CYS A 230 9.39 -0.40 -18.36
C CYS A 230 9.18 -1.59 -19.29
N ARG A 231 7.99 -1.70 -19.91
CA ARG A 231 7.69 -2.79 -20.84
C ARG A 231 8.64 -2.85 -22.03
N LEU A 232 9.03 -1.69 -22.58
CA LEU A 232 9.99 -1.62 -23.69
C LEU A 232 11.38 -2.05 -23.25
N ALA A 233 11.83 -1.65 -22.06
CA ALA A 233 13.17 -1.91 -21.55
C ALA A 233 13.34 -3.31 -20.94
N CYS A 234 12.33 -3.81 -20.22
CA CYS A 234 12.44 -4.94 -19.32
C CYS A 234 11.46 -6.09 -19.60
N GLY A 235 10.67 -5.98 -20.67
CA GLY A 235 9.76 -7.03 -21.12
C GLY A 235 8.29 -6.79 -20.75
N HIS A 236 7.43 -7.63 -21.35
CA HIS A 236 6.00 -7.52 -21.20
C HIS A 236 5.54 -7.97 -19.81
N THR A 237 4.48 -7.34 -19.33
CA THR A 237 3.79 -7.74 -18.10
C THR A 237 2.71 -8.78 -18.38
N ASP A 238 2.44 -9.58 -17.36
CA ASP A 238 1.36 -10.56 -17.34
C ASP A 238 0.45 -10.30 -16.13
N PRO A 239 -0.87 -10.13 -16.32
CA PRO A 239 -1.80 -9.89 -15.22
C PRO A 239 -1.79 -10.96 -14.13
N ALA A 240 -1.56 -12.23 -14.48
CA ALA A 240 -1.50 -13.31 -13.49
C ALA A 240 -0.27 -13.20 -12.59
N ARG A 241 0.90 -12.82 -13.15
CA ARG A 241 2.11 -12.59 -12.38
C ARG A 241 2.00 -11.35 -11.50
N GLN A 242 1.43 -10.26 -12.03
CA GLN A 242 1.14 -9.06 -11.21
C GLN A 242 0.18 -9.39 -10.06
N GLN A 243 -0.81 -10.27 -10.30
CA GLN A 243 -1.70 -10.75 -9.25
C GLN A 243 -0.95 -11.60 -8.22
N GLN A 244 -0.01 -12.44 -8.63
CA GLN A 244 0.84 -13.22 -7.71
C GLN A 244 1.70 -12.31 -6.83
N VAL A 245 2.32 -11.28 -7.40
CA VAL A 245 3.05 -10.25 -6.63
C VAL A 245 2.14 -9.58 -5.60
N ARG A 246 0.95 -9.14 -6.03
CA ARG A 246 -0.05 -8.53 -5.14
C ARG A 246 -0.49 -9.46 -4.03
N GLN A 247 -0.70 -10.74 -4.34
CA GLN A 247 -1.07 -11.75 -3.35
C GLN A 247 0.02 -11.89 -2.28
N GLY A 248 1.29 -11.95 -2.66
CA GLY A 248 2.41 -11.98 -1.72
C GLY A 248 2.44 -10.78 -0.79
N LEU A 249 2.15 -9.57 -1.30
CA LEU A 249 2.05 -8.36 -0.47
C LEU A 249 0.89 -8.44 0.55
N LEU A 250 -0.27 -8.93 0.14
CA LEU A 250 -1.43 -9.08 1.02
C LEU A 250 -1.19 -10.14 2.09
N GLU A 251 -0.52 -11.24 1.77
CA GLU A 251 -0.11 -12.26 2.73
C GLU A 251 0.89 -11.73 3.75
N ALA A 252 1.88 -10.94 3.30
CA ALA A 252 2.81 -10.26 4.18
C ALA A 252 2.10 -9.30 5.14
N ALA A 253 1.17 -8.48 4.64
CA ALA A 253 0.35 -7.61 5.46
C ALA A 253 -0.50 -8.40 6.46
N ALA A 254 -1.15 -9.50 6.03
CA ALA A 254 -1.93 -10.36 6.92
C ALA A 254 -1.08 -11.03 8.01
N ARG A 255 0.20 -11.30 7.72
CA ARG A 255 1.14 -11.88 8.69
C ARG A 255 1.61 -10.87 9.73
N TRP A 256 1.99 -9.66 9.28
CA TRP A 256 2.69 -8.69 10.12
C TRP A 256 1.79 -7.61 10.73
N MET A 257 0.56 -7.42 10.22
CA MET A 257 -0.40 -6.38 10.66
C MET A 257 -1.57 -6.96 11.49
N ARG A 258 -1.26 -7.88 12.40
CA ARG A 258 -2.25 -8.50 13.30
C ARG A 258 -2.41 -7.75 14.60
#